data_c6c8c7a80bdc6e1cda9ec1b6f9cb2a9d
#
_entry.id   c6c8c7a80bdc6e1cda9ec1b6f9cb2a9d
#
_cell.length_a   1.000
_cell.length_b   1.000
_cell.length_c   1.000
_cell.angle_alpha   90.00
_cell.angle_beta   90.00
_cell.angle_gamma   90.00
#
_symmetry.space_group_name_H-M   'P 1'
#
loop_
_entity.id
_entity.type
_entity.pdbx_description
1 polymer ?
#
loop_
_entity_poly.entity_id
_entity_poly.type
_entity_poly.pdbx_seq_one_letter_code
_entity_poly.pdbx_strand_id
1 'polypeptide(L)'
;MKFRRFSAFFLALLLAALCTFPAGAVTDDCTQETNVTTILFTHDLHSHFLPQSTAEGGESGGYARLKTVIDRERAVNPDALLVDGGDFSIGSLIQTLYTTQAAELRTMGAMGYDAVTIGNHEFDHKGTGFAEMLNSAKAAQQAAVELLRVDARPLEDMDAYKERFGPVTPVLPMLLEANYAPADDNPDRAFIRSAMENYGVTDCMTLERGGVTYGLFGLMGVDSDECAPTSGFTRTDAAKAAKRCVETLKGEGAEIIVCLSHSGTGDSLASSEDEELAKAVDGIDVIVSGHTHSTLAEPLVVNDTYIVSSGPYCQNLGSLTFSWDDGGEKRLLDYRLIPIDETVAEAPEIAGLVEQWKDMVGETYLARYGLTYDEVLTRSDYDLNTPASAVQENNGLGTLVSDAFLWADRTLNAAHADSPHTVSVTADGVLRANLPAGDLTAAMAFDVLSMGVGEDGTSGFPLVAVYLTGKELKAAMEVDASVTPIMPAAQLYMSGAKYAFNTKRMFFNRVYDAALTDVTFDESGTENAYEIDDNALYRVVTGMYSAQMLGTVKSKSMGLLSLEPKQANGTPVTDFADCILYDANGNELKEWYALAAYLEQFGEDGLPDRYADPANGCKQV
;
A
#
# COMPACT_ATOMS: atom_id res chain seq x y z
N MET A 1 56.51 -7.37 -38.66
CA MET A 1 57.11 -8.70 -38.46
C MET A 1 57.83 -8.72 -37.12
N LYS A 2 57.62 -9.74 -36.31
CA LYS A 2 58.15 -9.99 -34.96
C LYS A 2 57.46 -9.16 -33.84
N PHE A 3 56.41 -9.82 -33.23
CA PHE A 3 56.20 -9.94 -31.78
C PHE A 3 55.03 -10.90 -31.57
N ARG A 4 55.27 -12.18 -31.66
CA ARG A 4 54.45 -13.28 -31.14
C ARG A 4 55.42 -14.36 -30.69
N ARG A 5 55.51 -14.55 -29.37
CA ARG A 5 56.05 -15.69 -28.64
C ARG A 5 56.66 -15.24 -27.30
N PHE A 6 55.80 -14.82 -26.34
CA PHE A 6 56.20 -14.76 -24.93
C PHE A 6 54.91 -14.75 -24.06
N SER A 7 54.13 -15.82 -24.08
CA SER A 7 53.00 -15.98 -23.18
C SER A 7 52.62 -17.42 -22.86
N ALA A 8 53.50 -18.37 -23.17
CA ALA A 8 53.22 -19.80 -22.89
C ALA A 8 54.13 -20.41 -21.81
N PHE A 9 55.05 -19.65 -21.21
CA PHE A 9 56.03 -20.19 -20.24
C PHE A 9 55.75 -19.77 -18.78
N PHE A 10 54.81 -18.84 -18.53
CA PHE A 10 54.49 -18.40 -17.17
C PHE A 10 53.27 -19.09 -16.55
N LEU A 11 52.50 -19.86 -17.32
CA LEU A 11 51.33 -20.59 -16.81
C LEU A 11 51.65 -22.02 -16.36
N ALA A 12 52.88 -22.52 -16.66
CA ALA A 12 53.30 -23.90 -16.27
C ALA A 12 54.08 -23.93 -14.94
N LEU A 13 54.46 -22.79 -14.35
CA LEU A 13 55.19 -22.73 -13.09
C LEU A 13 54.30 -22.39 -11.86
N LEU A 14 53.02 -22.08 -12.05
CA LEU A 14 52.06 -21.86 -10.95
C LEU A 14 51.25 -23.13 -10.55
N LEU A 15 51.39 -24.23 -11.27
CA LEU A 15 50.70 -25.50 -11.00
C LEU A 15 51.57 -26.55 -10.33
N ALA A 16 52.83 -26.26 -10.01
CA ALA A 16 53.77 -27.21 -9.39
C ALA A 16 54.14 -26.90 -7.92
N ALA A 17 53.50 -25.91 -7.29
CA ALA A 17 53.80 -25.49 -5.90
C ALA A 17 52.66 -25.87 -4.90
N LEU A 18 51.75 -26.75 -5.27
CA LEU A 18 50.58 -27.14 -4.42
C LEU A 18 50.52 -28.64 -4.13
N CYS A 19 51.62 -29.25 -3.81
CA CYS A 19 51.61 -30.64 -3.28
C CYS A 19 52.80 -30.87 -2.36
N THR A 20 52.79 -30.34 -1.14
CA THR A 20 53.44 -30.98 0.03
C THR A 20 52.93 -30.27 1.30
N PHE A 21 51.76 -30.67 1.78
CA PHE A 21 51.44 -30.55 3.19
C PHE A 21 51.49 -31.95 3.81
N PRO A 22 52.10 -32.10 5.01
CA PRO A 22 52.15 -33.39 5.67
C PRO A 22 50.74 -33.82 6.08
N ALA A 23 50.42 -35.09 5.91
CA ALA A 23 49.21 -35.72 6.44
C ALA A 23 49.25 -35.63 7.98
N GLY A 24 48.73 -34.52 8.51
CA GLY A 24 48.27 -34.47 9.89
C GLY A 24 46.95 -35.23 9.94
N ALA A 25 46.81 -36.14 10.88
CA ALA A 25 45.59 -36.85 11.15
C ALA A 25 44.43 -35.86 11.27
N VAL A 26 43.51 -35.92 10.30
CA VAL A 26 42.16 -35.34 10.46
C VAL A 26 41.52 -36.25 11.51
N THR A 27 41.44 -35.77 12.74
CA THR A 27 40.47 -36.30 13.70
C THR A 27 39.11 -36.12 13.04
N ASP A 28 38.36 -37.21 12.88
CA ASP A 28 36.92 -37.17 12.65
C ASP A 28 36.30 -36.30 13.75
N ASP A 29 36.20 -35.03 13.47
CA ASP A 29 35.31 -34.15 14.21
C ASP A 29 33.91 -34.50 13.69
N CYS A 30 33.10 -35.08 14.56
CA CYS A 30 31.70 -35.39 14.30
C CYS A 30 31.12 -34.23 13.52
N THR A 31 30.70 -34.46 12.29
CA THR A 31 29.80 -33.56 11.59
C THR A 31 28.51 -33.54 12.40
N GLN A 32 28.38 -32.60 13.34
CA GLN A 32 27.08 -32.24 13.87
C GLN A 32 26.23 -31.93 12.65
N GLU A 33 25.14 -32.67 12.48
CA GLU A 33 24.15 -32.36 11.46
C GLU A 33 23.58 -30.98 11.84
N THR A 34 23.99 -29.96 11.14
CA THR A 34 23.42 -28.59 11.30
C THR A 34 22.15 -28.54 10.50
N ASN A 35 21.02 -28.30 11.19
CA ASN A 35 19.78 -28.01 10.52
C ASN A 35 19.91 -26.66 9.80
N VAL A 36 19.36 -26.55 8.60
CA VAL A 36 19.36 -25.30 7.80
C VAL A 36 17.97 -25.06 7.28
N THR A 37 17.50 -23.82 7.38
CA THR A 37 16.22 -23.43 6.82
C THR A 37 16.25 -22.05 6.22
N THR A 38 15.33 -21.78 5.27
CA THR A 38 15.16 -20.49 4.60
C THR A 38 13.74 -20.00 4.79
N ILE A 39 13.61 -18.73 5.15
CA ILE A 39 12.35 -17.99 5.21
C ILE A 39 12.38 -16.94 4.12
N LEU A 40 11.40 -17.00 3.22
CA LEU A 40 11.10 -15.99 2.23
C LEU A 40 9.98 -15.13 2.77
N PHE A 41 10.08 -13.82 2.58
CA PHE A 41 9.10 -12.92 3.16
C PHE A 41 8.86 -11.67 2.31
N THR A 42 7.62 -11.16 2.41
CA THR A 42 7.17 -9.86 1.90
C THR A 42 6.34 -9.17 2.98
N HIS A 43 5.99 -7.93 2.75
CA HIS A 43 5.02 -7.15 3.51
C HIS A 43 4.53 -5.98 2.65
N ASP A 44 3.39 -5.39 3.02
CA ASP A 44 2.85 -4.17 2.38
C ASP A 44 2.79 -4.31 0.84
N LEU A 45 2.21 -5.42 0.38
CA LEU A 45 2.06 -5.71 -1.06
C LEU A 45 1.07 -4.77 -1.75
N HIS A 46 0.07 -4.26 -1.00
CA HIS A 46 -0.85 -3.20 -1.41
C HIS A 46 -1.47 -3.41 -2.80
N SER A 47 -1.98 -4.61 -3.09
CA SER A 47 -2.60 -4.93 -4.38
C SER A 47 -1.74 -4.57 -5.61
N HIS A 48 -0.41 -4.50 -5.47
CA HIS A 48 0.50 -4.19 -6.58
C HIS A 48 0.70 -5.42 -7.49
N PHE A 49 -0.39 -5.86 -8.12
CA PHE A 49 -0.38 -7.01 -9.04
C PHE A 49 0.46 -6.77 -10.28
N LEU A 50 0.51 -5.52 -10.74
CA LEU A 50 1.26 -5.07 -11.92
C LEU A 50 2.53 -4.31 -11.50
N PRO A 51 3.58 -4.36 -12.33
CA PRO A 51 4.75 -3.52 -12.13
C PRO A 51 4.42 -2.03 -12.16
N GLN A 52 5.15 -1.23 -11.40
CA GLN A 52 5.02 0.22 -11.41
C GLN A 52 6.31 0.89 -11.88
N SER A 53 6.16 2.04 -12.55
CA SER A 53 7.30 2.88 -12.95
C SER A 53 7.99 3.48 -11.73
N THR A 54 9.34 3.48 -11.74
CA THR A 54 10.16 4.07 -10.69
C THR A 54 10.60 5.50 -11.06
N ALA A 55 10.92 6.31 -10.06
CA ALA A 55 11.39 7.69 -10.27
C ALA A 55 12.77 7.75 -10.98
N GLU A 56 13.56 6.69 -10.88
CA GLU A 56 14.87 6.57 -11.54
C GLU A 56 14.76 6.08 -12.99
N GLY A 57 13.55 5.77 -13.44
CA GLY A 57 13.25 5.10 -14.71
C GLY A 57 13.35 3.57 -14.57
N GLY A 58 12.57 2.84 -15.38
CA GLY A 58 12.40 1.41 -15.29
C GLY A 58 11.13 1.02 -14.52
N GLU A 59 11.00 -0.26 -14.18
CA GLU A 59 9.83 -0.80 -13.51
C GLU A 59 10.22 -1.61 -12.27
N SER A 60 9.35 -1.67 -11.27
CA SER A 60 9.53 -2.46 -10.06
C SER A 60 8.24 -3.17 -9.66
N GLY A 61 8.38 -4.33 -9.04
CA GLY A 61 7.26 -5.09 -8.47
C GLY A 61 6.51 -5.95 -9.48
N GLY A 62 5.25 -6.22 -9.15
CA GLY A 62 4.34 -7.09 -9.90
C GLY A 62 4.38 -8.55 -9.42
N TYR A 63 3.18 -9.11 -9.14
CA TYR A 63 3.02 -10.46 -8.58
C TYR A 63 3.57 -11.55 -9.51
N ALA A 64 3.45 -11.38 -10.82
CA ALA A 64 3.97 -12.35 -11.78
C ALA A 64 5.50 -12.42 -11.78
N ARG A 65 6.19 -11.28 -11.62
CA ARG A 65 7.64 -11.23 -11.44
C ARG A 65 8.06 -11.77 -10.07
N LEU A 66 7.37 -11.37 -9.02
CA LEU A 66 7.59 -11.87 -7.65
C LEU A 66 7.52 -13.41 -7.61
N LYS A 67 6.50 -14.01 -8.27
CA LYS A 67 6.37 -15.46 -8.37
C LYS A 67 7.58 -16.12 -9.01
N THR A 68 8.12 -15.53 -10.07
CA THR A 68 9.33 -16.04 -10.73
C THR A 68 10.52 -16.08 -9.76
N VAL A 69 10.68 -15.06 -8.92
CA VAL A 69 11.76 -15.01 -7.93
C VAL A 69 11.52 -16.03 -6.82
N ILE A 70 10.28 -16.16 -6.32
CA ILE A 70 9.90 -17.19 -5.35
C ILE A 70 10.26 -18.58 -5.89
N ASP A 71 9.94 -18.88 -7.16
CA ASP A 71 10.24 -20.18 -7.77
C ASP A 71 11.74 -20.43 -7.92
N ARG A 72 12.53 -19.39 -8.24
CA ARG A 72 14.01 -19.50 -8.29
C ARG A 72 14.58 -19.83 -6.92
N GLU A 73 14.13 -19.17 -5.86
CA GLU A 73 14.56 -19.46 -4.49
C GLU A 73 14.13 -20.85 -4.04
N ARG A 74 12.89 -21.26 -4.32
CA ARG A 74 12.39 -22.62 -4.03
C ARG A 74 13.03 -23.71 -4.88
N ALA A 75 13.55 -23.39 -6.05
CA ALA A 75 14.36 -24.35 -6.81
C ALA A 75 15.69 -24.70 -6.11
N VAL A 76 16.21 -23.80 -5.29
CA VAL A 76 17.41 -24.01 -4.46
C VAL A 76 17.03 -24.57 -3.08
N ASN A 77 15.99 -24.02 -2.46
CA ASN A 77 15.47 -24.38 -1.14
C ASN A 77 13.99 -24.80 -1.25
N PRO A 78 13.68 -26.05 -1.65
CA PRO A 78 12.30 -26.46 -1.94
C PRO A 78 11.34 -26.33 -0.76
N ASP A 79 11.87 -26.43 0.44
CA ASP A 79 11.11 -26.35 1.70
C ASP A 79 11.12 -24.96 2.33
N ALA A 80 11.55 -23.92 1.59
CA ALA A 80 11.53 -22.55 2.08
C ALA A 80 10.11 -22.12 2.49
N LEU A 81 9.97 -21.62 3.72
CA LEU A 81 8.75 -20.99 4.21
C LEU A 81 8.55 -19.67 3.48
N LEU A 82 7.31 -19.35 3.07
CA LEU A 82 6.97 -18.08 2.44
C LEU A 82 5.83 -17.39 3.22
N VAL A 83 6.09 -16.20 3.74
CA VAL A 83 5.18 -15.47 4.63
C VAL A 83 5.06 -14.00 4.26
N ASP A 84 4.00 -13.34 4.78
CA ASP A 84 3.76 -11.92 4.53
C ASP A 84 3.37 -11.18 5.82
N GLY A 85 3.87 -9.96 5.95
CA GLY A 85 3.73 -9.07 7.11
C GLY A 85 2.47 -8.19 7.13
N GLY A 86 1.45 -8.47 6.30
CA GLY A 86 0.18 -7.72 6.26
C GLY A 86 0.18 -6.53 5.29
N ASP A 87 -0.95 -5.82 5.21
CA ASP A 87 -1.25 -4.81 4.18
C ASP A 87 -1.07 -5.36 2.76
N PHE A 88 -1.67 -6.52 2.50
CA PHE A 88 -1.64 -7.12 1.16
C PHE A 88 -2.67 -6.48 0.22
N SER A 89 -3.66 -5.75 0.74
CA SER A 89 -4.73 -5.10 -0.02
C SER A 89 -4.52 -3.58 -0.16
N ILE A 90 -5.33 -2.95 -1.02
CA ILE A 90 -5.42 -1.50 -1.24
C ILE A 90 -4.17 -0.90 -1.89
N GLY A 91 -4.28 -0.51 -3.17
CA GLY A 91 -3.22 0.16 -3.94
C GLY A 91 -3.44 0.19 -5.45
N SER A 92 -4.24 -0.73 -6.01
CA SER A 92 -4.53 -0.73 -7.45
C SER A 92 -6.00 -1.05 -7.75
N LEU A 93 -6.42 -0.91 -9.01
CA LEU A 93 -7.80 -1.19 -9.44
C LEU A 93 -8.29 -2.60 -9.07
N ILE A 94 -7.41 -3.59 -8.93
CA ILE A 94 -7.80 -4.96 -8.57
C ILE A 94 -8.39 -5.02 -7.15
N GLN A 95 -8.03 -4.08 -6.26
CA GLN A 95 -8.64 -3.97 -4.93
C GLN A 95 -10.18 -3.79 -4.95
N THR A 96 -10.74 -3.34 -6.08
CA THR A 96 -12.19 -3.23 -6.22
C THR A 96 -12.90 -4.58 -6.16
N LEU A 97 -12.15 -5.66 -6.27
CA LEU A 97 -12.59 -7.05 -6.10
C LEU A 97 -12.36 -7.60 -4.67
N TYR A 98 -11.83 -6.80 -3.75
CA TYR A 98 -11.44 -7.23 -2.40
C TYR A 98 -12.57 -7.94 -1.68
N THR A 99 -13.72 -7.31 -1.49
CA THR A 99 -14.85 -7.88 -0.74
C THR A 99 -15.54 -9.02 -1.48
N THR A 100 -15.61 -8.94 -2.81
CA THR A 100 -16.44 -9.85 -3.63
C THR A 100 -15.67 -11.08 -4.11
N GLN A 101 -14.36 -10.96 -4.32
CA GLN A 101 -13.52 -12.00 -4.91
C GLN A 101 -12.30 -12.36 -4.08
N ALA A 102 -11.89 -11.53 -3.12
CA ALA A 102 -10.64 -11.69 -2.35
C ALA A 102 -9.43 -11.94 -3.26
N ALA A 103 -9.28 -11.11 -4.31
CA ALA A 103 -8.30 -11.30 -5.37
C ALA A 103 -6.87 -11.45 -4.83
N GLU A 104 -6.51 -10.66 -3.82
CA GLU A 104 -5.21 -10.64 -3.17
C GLU A 104 -4.89 -11.99 -2.50
N LEU A 105 -5.69 -12.40 -1.50
CA LEU A 105 -5.47 -13.66 -0.78
C LEU A 105 -5.48 -14.87 -1.69
N ARG A 106 -6.36 -14.87 -2.70
CA ARG A 106 -6.46 -15.97 -3.65
C ARG A 106 -5.22 -16.04 -4.56
N THR A 107 -4.68 -14.90 -4.97
CA THR A 107 -3.45 -14.84 -5.77
C THR A 107 -2.24 -15.23 -4.93
N MET A 108 -2.15 -14.74 -3.67
CA MET A 108 -1.10 -15.15 -2.73
C MET A 108 -1.11 -16.68 -2.50
N GLY A 109 -2.30 -17.28 -2.37
CA GLY A 109 -2.45 -18.74 -2.31
C GLY A 109 -1.93 -19.44 -3.57
N ALA A 110 -2.20 -18.91 -4.76
CA ALA A 110 -1.68 -19.43 -6.03
C ALA A 110 -0.16 -19.25 -6.16
N MET A 111 0.40 -18.18 -5.58
CA MET A 111 1.84 -17.95 -5.52
C MET A 111 2.54 -18.86 -4.51
N GLY A 112 1.79 -19.46 -3.59
CA GLY A 112 2.27 -20.44 -2.61
C GLY A 112 2.70 -19.84 -1.28
N TYR A 113 2.08 -18.72 -0.86
CA TYR A 113 2.23 -18.21 0.50
C TYR A 113 1.69 -19.23 1.51
N ASP A 114 2.47 -19.46 2.57
CA ASP A 114 2.12 -20.36 3.64
C ASP A 114 1.26 -19.70 4.70
N ALA A 115 1.66 -18.49 5.13
CA ALA A 115 0.94 -17.69 6.12
C ALA A 115 1.07 -16.20 5.85
N VAL A 116 0.04 -15.45 6.25
CA VAL A 116 -0.02 -13.98 6.20
C VAL A 116 -0.60 -13.45 7.51
N THR A 117 -0.29 -12.21 7.86
CA THR A 117 -1.04 -11.48 8.90
C THR A 117 -1.93 -10.43 8.27
N ILE A 118 -2.69 -9.70 9.08
CA ILE A 118 -3.50 -8.56 8.64
C ILE A 118 -2.79 -7.25 9.00
N GLY A 119 -2.97 -6.24 8.16
CA GLY A 119 -2.58 -4.87 8.46
C GLY A 119 -3.80 -3.94 8.55
N ASN A 120 -3.56 -2.64 8.58
CA ASN A 120 -4.64 -1.65 8.71
C ASN A 120 -5.47 -1.52 7.42
N HIS A 121 -4.88 -1.73 6.25
CA HIS A 121 -5.58 -1.59 4.98
C HIS A 121 -6.54 -2.74 4.68
N GLU A 122 -6.44 -3.88 5.34
CA GLU A 122 -7.48 -4.90 5.29
C GLU A 122 -8.83 -4.41 5.84
N PHE A 123 -8.85 -3.27 6.55
CA PHE A 123 -10.04 -2.65 7.12
C PHE A 123 -10.51 -1.37 6.43
N ASP A 124 -10.00 -1.01 5.27
CA ASP A 124 -10.51 0.12 4.48
C ASP A 124 -11.99 -0.04 4.14
N HIS A 125 -12.43 -1.27 3.91
CA HIS A 125 -13.83 -1.65 3.76
C HIS A 125 -14.53 -1.96 5.10
N LYS A 126 -13.99 -1.47 6.24
CA LYS A 126 -14.47 -1.75 7.60
C LYS A 126 -14.34 -3.23 7.97
N GLY A 127 -14.64 -3.60 9.20
CA GLY A 127 -14.62 -5.00 9.63
C GLY A 127 -15.63 -5.89 8.90
N THR A 128 -16.75 -5.32 8.42
CA THR A 128 -17.73 -6.04 7.60
C THR A 128 -17.17 -6.41 6.22
N GLY A 129 -16.47 -5.50 5.55
CA GLY A 129 -15.84 -5.80 4.27
C GLY A 129 -14.70 -6.82 4.38
N PHE A 130 -13.92 -6.75 5.47
CA PHE A 130 -12.95 -7.80 5.80
C PHE A 130 -13.65 -9.18 5.94
N ALA A 131 -14.77 -9.25 6.65
CA ALA A 131 -15.54 -10.49 6.80
C ALA A 131 -16.11 -11.00 5.46
N GLU A 132 -16.58 -10.10 4.60
CA GLU A 132 -17.05 -10.44 3.25
C GLU A 132 -15.91 -11.01 2.39
N MET A 133 -14.73 -10.39 2.44
CA MET A 133 -13.53 -10.87 1.75
C MET A 133 -13.16 -12.30 2.19
N LEU A 134 -13.13 -12.57 3.50
CA LEU A 134 -12.84 -13.91 4.04
C LEU A 134 -13.87 -14.95 3.56
N ASN A 135 -15.16 -14.62 3.59
CA ASN A 135 -16.22 -15.49 3.11
C ASN A 135 -16.13 -15.74 1.60
N SER A 136 -15.81 -14.72 0.81
CA SER A 136 -15.62 -14.81 -0.64
C SER A 136 -14.44 -15.70 -1.00
N ALA A 137 -13.29 -15.52 -0.33
CA ALA A 137 -12.12 -16.37 -0.49
C ALA A 137 -12.45 -17.85 -0.21
N LYS A 138 -13.14 -18.11 0.92
CA LYS A 138 -13.47 -19.47 1.33
C LYS A 138 -14.48 -20.13 0.40
N ALA A 139 -15.50 -19.40 -0.05
CA ALA A 139 -16.48 -19.90 -1.00
C ALA A 139 -15.83 -20.26 -2.34
N ALA A 140 -14.95 -19.40 -2.86
CA ALA A 140 -14.21 -19.68 -4.10
C ALA A 140 -13.28 -20.89 -3.96
N GLN A 141 -12.53 -20.99 -2.84
CA GLN A 141 -11.67 -22.14 -2.54
C GLN A 141 -12.47 -23.45 -2.51
N GLN A 142 -13.58 -23.49 -1.77
CA GLN A 142 -14.40 -24.69 -1.66
C GLN A 142 -14.96 -25.13 -3.02
N ALA A 143 -15.46 -24.17 -3.81
CA ALA A 143 -15.95 -24.42 -5.15
C ALA A 143 -14.84 -24.90 -6.10
N ALA A 144 -13.61 -24.32 -6.03
CA ALA A 144 -12.47 -24.76 -6.81
C ALA A 144 -12.04 -26.19 -6.46
N VAL A 145 -11.96 -26.50 -5.17
CA VAL A 145 -11.60 -27.86 -4.71
C VAL A 145 -12.65 -28.88 -5.18
N GLU A 146 -13.94 -28.55 -5.11
CA GLU A 146 -15.00 -29.43 -5.60
C GLU A 146 -14.93 -29.58 -7.14
N LEU A 147 -14.68 -28.48 -7.86
CA LEU A 147 -14.50 -28.50 -9.30
C LEU A 147 -13.35 -29.43 -9.74
N LEU A 148 -12.22 -29.40 -9.03
CA LEU A 148 -11.02 -30.19 -9.35
C LEU A 148 -11.08 -31.65 -8.87
N ARG A 149 -12.04 -32.02 -8.01
CA ARG A 149 -12.20 -33.40 -7.53
C ARG A 149 -12.80 -34.36 -8.55
N VAL A 150 -13.45 -33.87 -9.59
CA VAL A 150 -14.15 -34.68 -10.57
C VAL A 150 -13.36 -34.73 -11.86
N ASP A 151 -12.83 -35.89 -12.23
CA ASP A 151 -12.19 -36.13 -13.52
C ASP A 151 -13.22 -35.90 -14.64
N ALA A 152 -12.86 -35.09 -15.64
CA ALA A 152 -13.66 -34.80 -16.84
C ALA A 152 -15.02 -34.12 -16.56
N ARG A 153 -15.03 -32.98 -15.84
CA ARG A 153 -16.24 -32.15 -15.74
C ARG A 153 -16.63 -31.52 -17.07
N PRO A 154 -17.93 -31.27 -17.28
CA PRO A 154 -18.41 -30.48 -18.42
C PRO A 154 -17.76 -29.09 -18.42
N LEU A 155 -17.49 -28.56 -19.63
CA LEU A 155 -16.99 -27.17 -19.78
C LEU A 155 -17.95 -26.16 -19.14
N GLU A 156 -19.25 -26.43 -19.19
CA GLU A 156 -20.31 -25.61 -18.55
C GLU A 156 -20.08 -25.39 -17.04
N ASP A 157 -19.58 -26.40 -16.31
CA ASP A 157 -19.28 -26.26 -14.87
C ASP A 157 -18.07 -25.34 -14.63
N MET A 158 -17.07 -25.38 -15.52
CA MET A 158 -15.89 -24.51 -15.48
C MET A 158 -16.27 -23.06 -15.80
N ASP A 159 -17.12 -22.88 -16.81
CA ASP A 159 -17.57 -21.54 -17.22
C ASP A 159 -18.45 -20.92 -16.14
N ALA A 160 -19.38 -21.67 -15.53
CA ALA A 160 -20.19 -21.22 -14.42
C ALA A 160 -19.35 -20.86 -13.17
N TYR A 161 -18.25 -21.60 -12.91
CA TYR A 161 -17.31 -21.22 -11.85
C TYR A 161 -16.63 -19.88 -12.16
N LYS A 162 -16.09 -19.74 -13.39
CA LYS A 162 -15.36 -18.53 -13.79
C LYS A 162 -16.24 -17.29 -13.80
N GLU A 163 -17.48 -17.41 -14.27
CA GLU A 163 -18.46 -16.31 -14.23
C GLU A 163 -18.72 -15.82 -12.81
N ARG A 164 -18.77 -16.71 -11.84
CA ARG A 164 -19.08 -16.36 -10.43
C ARG A 164 -17.85 -15.97 -9.61
N PHE A 165 -16.74 -16.67 -9.76
CA PHE A 165 -15.58 -16.59 -8.90
C PHE A 165 -14.29 -16.14 -9.64
N GLY A 166 -14.35 -15.96 -10.95
CA GLY A 166 -13.16 -15.65 -11.77
C GLY A 166 -12.15 -16.80 -11.79
N PRO A 167 -10.86 -16.54 -11.57
CA PRO A 167 -9.81 -17.55 -11.65
C PRO A 167 -9.99 -18.72 -10.68
N VAL A 168 -9.55 -19.93 -11.09
CA VAL A 168 -9.60 -21.13 -10.25
C VAL A 168 -8.39 -21.16 -9.30
N THR A 169 -8.64 -20.94 -8.01
CA THR A 169 -7.63 -20.82 -6.96
C THR A 169 -7.98 -21.73 -5.78
N PRO A 170 -7.50 -22.99 -5.74
CA PRO A 170 -7.88 -23.98 -4.72
C PRO A 170 -7.13 -23.84 -3.40
N VAL A 171 -6.11 -22.99 -3.32
CA VAL A 171 -5.24 -22.81 -2.15
C VAL A 171 -5.40 -21.38 -1.63
N LEU A 172 -5.45 -21.26 -0.32
CA LEU A 172 -5.40 -19.97 0.40
C LEU A 172 -4.28 -20.03 1.43
N PRO A 173 -3.58 -18.91 1.72
CA PRO A 173 -2.63 -18.84 2.82
C PRO A 173 -3.36 -18.95 4.16
N MET A 174 -2.64 -19.34 5.21
CA MET A 174 -3.14 -19.24 6.57
C MET A 174 -3.10 -17.79 7.04
N LEU A 175 -4.15 -17.35 7.74
CA LEU A 175 -4.23 -15.98 8.25
C LEU A 175 -4.11 -15.99 9.76
N LEU A 176 -3.14 -15.26 10.28
CA LEU A 176 -2.73 -15.25 11.68
C LEU A 176 -2.97 -13.88 12.31
N GLU A 177 -3.60 -13.85 13.49
CA GLU A 177 -3.80 -12.62 14.24
C GLU A 177 -4.06 -12.91 15.73
N ALA A 178 -3.19 -12.43 16.62
CA ALA A 178 -3.22 -12.81 18.03
C ALA A 178 -3.70 -11.71 18.99
N ASN A 179 -3.74 -10.45 18.56
CA ASN A 179 -4.05 -9.32 19.43
C ASN A 179 -5.09 -8.34 18.90
N TYR A 180 -5.70 -8.63 17.75
CA TYR A 180 -6.70 -7.77 17.13
C TYR A 180 -7.99 -8.55 16.86
N ALA A 181 -9.10 -8.14 17.45
CA ALA A 181 -10.36 -8.88 17.37
C ALA A 181 -11.57 -7.93 17.32
N PRO A 182 -12.70 -8.36 16.72
CA PRO A 182 -13.91 -7.56 16.69
C PRO A 182 -14.33 -7.09 18.07
N ALA A 183 -14.53 -5.77 18.24
CA ALA A 183 -14.87 -5.13 19.50
C ALA A 183 -16.15 -5.71 20.12
N ASP A 184 -16.24 -5.70 21.46
CA ASP A 184 -17.39 -6.29 22.17
C ASP A 184 -18.70 -5.57 21.86
N ASP A 185 -18.65 -4.28 21.57
CA ASP A 185 -19.77 -3.40 21.25
C ASP A 185 -20.03 -3.24 19.76
N ASN A 186 -19.22 -3.87 18.88
CA ASN A 186 -19.42 -3.81 17.44
C ASN A 186 -20.73 -4.55 17.07
N PRO A 187 -21.70 -3.87 16.43
CA PRO A 187 -23.00 -4.48 16.07
C PRO A 187 -22.85 -5.68 15.12
N ASP A 188 -21.79 -5.72 14.29
CA ASP A 188 -21.53 -6.75 13.29
C ASP A 188 -20.57 -7.83 13.80
N ARG A 189 -20.19 -7.78 15.09
CA ARG A 189 -19.23 -8.71 15.71
C ARG A 189 -19.51 -10.18 15.43
N ALA A 190 -20.77 -10.59 15.51
CA ALA A 190 -21.12 -11.99 15.27
C ALA A 190 -20.87 -12.44 13.83
N PHE A 191 -21.14 -11.57 12.86
CA PHE A 191 -20.86 -11.81 11.45
C PHE A 191 -19.36 -11.90 11.19
N ILE A 192 -18.61 -10.92 11.69
CA ILE A 192 -17.14 -10.85 11.52
C ILE A 192 -16.48 -12.09 12.13
N ARG A 193 -16.81 -12.44 13.37
CA ARG A 193 -16.26 -13.64 14.01
C ARG A 193 -16.58 -14.92 13.26
N SER A 194 -17.81 -15.05 12.78
CA SER A 194 -18.19 -16.23 11.99
C SER A 194 -17.39 -16.34 10.70
N ALA A 195 -17.08 -15.23 10.03
CA ALA A 195 -16.24 -15.21 8.84
C ALA A 195 -14.79 -15.59 9.15
N MET A 196 -14.21 -15.04 10.24
CA MET A 196 -12.87 -15.40 10.71
C MET A 196 -12.76 -16.88 11.06
N GLU A 197 -13.73 -17.43 11.81
CA GLU A 197 -13.79 -18.84 12.15
C GLU A 197 -13.96 -19.74 10.91
N ASN A 198 -14.80 -19.35 9.96
CA ASN A 198 -15.03 -20.09 8.71
C ASN A 198 -13.77 -20.12 7.82
N TYR A 199 -13.04 -19.02 7.75
CA TYR A 199 -11.75 -18.95 7.03
C TYR A 199 -10.71 -19.81 7.73
N GLY A 200 -10.66 -19.77 9.05
CA GLY A 200 -9.69 -20.43 9.90
C GLY A 200 -8.61 -19.48 10.44
N VAL A 201 -8.97 -18.20 10.68
CA VAL A 201 -8.08 -17.24 11.36
C VAL A 201 -7.77 -17.74 12.76
N THR A 202 -6.48 -17.73 13.13
CA THR A 202 -6.01 -18.20 14.44
C THR A 202 -4.92 -17.30 15.00
N ASP A 203 -4.77 -17.30 16.33
CA ASP A 203 -3.74 -16.52 17.02
C ASP A 203 -2.32 -16.96 16.62
N CYS A 204 -2.08 -18.27 16.63
CA CYS A 204 -0.80 -18.89 16.30
C CYS A 204 -1.02 -20.34 15.84
N MET A 205 -0.01 -20.90 15.17
CA MET A 205 -0.02 -22.29 14.71
C MET A 205 1.36 -22.83 14.48
N THR A 206 1.50 -24.16 14.49
CA THR A 206 2.69 -24.85 14.02
C THR A 206 2.55 -25.32 12.57
N LEU A 207 3.63 -25.25 11.82
CA LEU A 207 3.73 -25.73 10.44
C LEU A 207 5.03 -26.51 10.24
N GLU A 208 4.94 -27.73 9.74
CA GLU A 208 6.11 -28.54 9.39
C GLU A 208 6.51 -28.32 7.92
N ARG A 209 7.77 -27.95 7.69
CA ARG A 209 8.40 -27.81 6.37
C ARG A 209 9.80 -28.35 6.37
N GLY A 210 10.13 -29.25 5.44
CA GLY A 210 11.49 -29.81 5.31
C GLY A 210 12.04 -30.48 6.57
N GLY A 211 11.15 -30.99 7.44
CA GLY A 211 11.51 -31.57 8.73
C GLY A 211 11.72 -30.55 9.85
N VAL A 212 11.48 -29.27 9.61
CA VAL A 212 11.52 -28.18 10.61
C VAL A 212 10.12 -27.84 11.05
N THR A 213 9.88 -27.76 12.35
CA THR A 213 8.61 -27.29 12.94
C THR A 213 8.69 -25.80 13.20
N TYR A 214 8.01 -25.01 12.36
CA TYR A 214 7.85 -23.57 12.57
C TYR A 214 6.68 -23.29 13.49
N GLY A 215 6.85 -22.31 14.37
CA GLY A 215 5.76 -21.65 15.10
C GLY A 215 5.50 -20.27 14.50
N LEU A 216 4.28 -20.03 14.06
CA LEU A 216 3.89 -18.79 13.39
C LEU A 216 2.81 -18.06 14.19
N PHE A 217 2.84 -16.74 14.29
CA PHE A 217 1.76 -15.92 14.86
C PHE A 217 1.76 -14.52 14.24
N GLY A 218 0.59 -13.84 14.26
CA GLY A 218 0.40 -12.49 13.71
C GLY A 218 0.14 -11.45 14.78
N LEU A 219 0.52 -10.20 14.55
CA LEU A 219 0.29 -9.06 15.45
C LEU A 219 -0.03 -7.76 14.68
N MET A 220 -0.96 -6.99 15.26
CA MET A 220 -1.28 -5.60 14.88
C MET A 220 -0.61 -4.62 15.85
N GLY A 221 0.05 -3.58 15.32
CA GLY A 221 0.69 -2.50 16.06
C GLY A 221 -0.25 -1.45 16.61
N VAL A 222 0.29 -0.50 17.36
CA VAL A 222 -0.46 0.67 17.88
C VAL A 222 -0.77 1.65 16.78
N ASP A 223 0.28 2.02 16.02
CA ASP A 223 0.14 3.00 14.93
C ASP A 223 -0.76 2.46 13.81
N SER A 224 -0.64 1.18 13.46
CA SER A 224 -1.51 0.55 12.48
C SER A 224 -2.98 0.48 12.93
N ASP A 225 -3.26 0.21 14.22
CA ASP A 225 -4.61 0.31 14.78
C ASP A 225 -5.17 1.74 14.69
N GLU A 226 -4.34 2.76 14.99
CA GLU A 226 -4.72 4.18 14.84
C GLU A 226 -4.99 4.54 13.37
N CYS A 227 -4.35 3.87 12.41
CA CYS A 227 -4.59 4.02 10.97
C CYS A 227 -5.87 3.31 10.48
N ALA A 228 -6.47 2.41 11.29
CA ALA A 228 -7.71 1.70 10.99
C ALA A 228 -8.90 2.12 11.89
N PRO A 229 -9.25 3.40 12.01
CA PRO A 229 -10.23 3.90 13.00
C PRO A 229 -11.66 3.38 12.78
N THR A 230 -11.95 2.86 11.59
CA THR A 230 -13.27 2.32 11.20
C THR A 230 -13.33 0.81 11.20
N SER A 231 -12.28 0.11 11.61
CA SER A 231 -12.21 -1.36 11.63
C SER A 231 -13.32 -1.99 12.48
N GLY A 232 -13.69 -1.34 13.58
CA GLY A 232 -14.61 -1.91 14.58
C GLY A 232 -13.99 -3.06 15.36
N PHE A 233 -12.65 -3.11 15.42
CA PHE A 233 -11.87 -4.08 16.18
C PHE A 233 -11.28 -3.42 17.43
N THR A 234 -10.81 -4.23 18.33
CA THR A 234 -10.08 -3.81 19.54
C THR A 234 -8.74 -4.51 19.60
N ARG A 235 -7.69 -3.72 19.72
CA ARG A 235 -6.34 -4.23 19.90
C ARG A 235 -6.07 -4.51 21.38
N THR A 236 -5.40 -5.62 21.64
CA THR A 236 -4.87 -5.95 22.97
C THR A 236 -3.34 -5.79 22.99
N ASP A 237 -2.74 -5.91 24.17
CA ASP A 237 -1.31 -5.77 24.37
C ASP A 237 -0.50 -6.78 23.55
N ALA A 238 0.29 -6.32 22.58
CA ALA A 238 1.05 -7.14 21.65
C ALA A 238 2.08 -8.02 22.38
N ALA A 239 2.80 -7.49 23.39
CA ALA A 239 3.79 -8.28 24.12
C ALA A 239 3.17 -9.41 24.95
N LYS A 240 1.95 -9.21 25.49
CA LYS A 240 1.21 -10.28 26.18
C LYS A 240 0.72 -11.35 25.21
N ALA A 241 0.21 -10.95 24.05
CA ALA A 241 -0.22 -11.87 23.01
C ALA A 241 0.97 -12.70 22.50
N ALA A 242 2.08 -12.04 22.17
CA ALA A 242 3.30 -12.70 21.74
C ALA A 242 3.83 -13.71 22.77
N LYS A 243 3.89 -13.35 24.05
CA LYS A 243 4.31 -14.30 25.12
C LYS A 243 3.43 -15.53 25.16
N ARG A 244 2.10 -15.35 25.08
CA ARG A 244 1.14 -16.47 25.04
C ARG A 244 1.39 -17.37 23.82
N CYS A 245 1.60 -16.78 22.63
CA CYS A 245 1.87 -17.53 21.40
C CYS A 245 3.20 -18.28 21.49
N VAL A 246 4.28 -17.62 21.93
CA VAL A 246 5.60 -18.24 22.12
C VAL A 246 5.55 -19.43 23.09
N GLU A 247 4.85 -19.28 24.24
CA GLU A 247 4.67 -20.38 25.20
C GLU A 247 3.90 -21.57 24.58
N THR A 248 2.82 -21.30 23.86
CA THR A 248 2.03 -22.30 23.17
C THR A 248 2.85 -23.04 22.13
N LEU A 249 3.51 -22.30 21.23
CA LEU A 249 4.29 -22.83 20.12
C LEU A 249 5.50 -23.66 20.60
N LYS A 250 6.21 -23.22 21.62
CA LYS A 250 7.27 -24.02 22.27
C LYS A 250 6.73 -25.31 22.88
N GLY A 251 5.52 -25.24 23.49
CA GLY A 251 4.85 -26.43 24.01
C GLY A 251 4.44 -27.43 22.95
N GLU A 252 4.20 -26.97 21.73
CA GLU A 252 3.89 -27.78 20.54
C GLU A 252 5.13 -28.25 19.77
N GLY A 253 6.33 -27.87 20.21
CA GLY A 253 7.59 -28.33 19.65
C GLY A 253 8.15 -27.47 18.53
N ALA A 254 7.72 -26.20 18.43
CA ALA A 254 8.29 -25.28 17.44
C ALA A 254 9.80 -25.08 17.66
N GLU A 255 10.57 -25.27 16.59
CA GLU A 255 12.03 -25.09 16.54
C GLU A 255 12.41 -23.67 16.17
N ILE A 256 11.65 -23.06 15.25
CA ILE A 256 11.80 -21.69 14.78
C ILE A 256 10.48 -20.95 15.00
N ILE A 257 10.51 -19.82 15.70
CA ILE A 257 9.32 -19.00 15.99
C ILE A 257 9.39 -17.70 15.18
N VAL A 258 8.42 -17.51 14.30
CA VAL A 258 8.29 -16.34 13.41
C VAL A 258 7.06 -15.53 13.78
N CYS A 259 7.25 -14.26 14.05
CA CYS A 259 6.20 -13.26 14.21
C CYS A 259 5.98 -12.55 12.87
N LEU A 260 4.76 -12.56 12.37
CA LEU A 260 4.32 -11.70 11.28
C LEU A 260 3.74 -10.45 11.92
N SER A 261 4.46 -9.34 11.85
CA SER A 261 4.10 -8.14 12.61
C SER A 261 3.73 -6.99 11.69
N HIS A 262 2.52 -6.47 11.89
CA HIS A 262 2.11 -5.23 11.24
C HIS A 262 2.17 -4.07 12.23
N SER A 263 3.39 -3.84 12.79
CA SER A 263 3.64 -2.83 13.82
C SER A 263 4.72 -1.84 13.41
N GLY A 264 5.72 -2.30 12.70
CA GLY A 264 6.73 -1.48 12.05
C GLY A 264 8.04 -1.29 12.80
N THR A 265 9.05 -0.99 11.99
CA THR A 265 10.36 -0.49 12.42
C THR A 265 10.52 0.95 11.95
N GLY A 266 11.13 1.83 12.74
CA GLY A 266 11.32 3.24 12.39
C GLY A 266 12.76 3.70 12.61
N ASP A 267 13.08 4.89 12.10
CA ASP A 267 14.40 5.55 12.27
C ASP A 267 14.75 5.89 13.72
N SER A 268 13.81 5.74 14.65
CA SER A 268 14.02 5.96 16.08
C SER A 268 13.36 4.86 16.90
N LEU A 269 13.94 4.56 18.05
CA LEU A 269 13.37 3.63 19.04
C LEU A 269 11.91 3.95 19.43
N ALA A 270 11.51 5.22 19.35
CA ALA A 270 10.16 5.66 19.71
C ALA A 270 9.10 5.33 18.64
N SER A 271 9.54 5.04 17.41
CA SER A 271 8.69 4.65 16.27
C SER A 271 8.92 3.19 15.85
N SER A 272 9.64 2.40 16.65
CA SER A 272 10.02 1.03 16.31
C SER A 272 9.34 0.05 17.27
N GLU A 273 8.07 -0.23 17.03
CA GLU A 273 7.28 -1.12 17.89
C GLU A 273 7.86 -2.55 17.90
N ASP A 274 8.39 -3.02 16.78
CA ASP A 274 8.97 -4.37 16.68
C ASP A 274 10.28 -4.52 17.47
N GLU A 275 11.10 -3.48 17.56
CA GLU A 275 12.26 -3.50 18.46
C GLU A 275 11.86 -3.54 19.93
N GLU A 276 10.80 -2.81 20.33
CA GLU A 276 10.27 -2.86 21.69
C GLU A 276 9.64 -4.23 21.98
N LEU A 277 8.98 -4.85 21.00
CA LEU A 277 8.46 -6.21 21.12
C LEU A 277 9.59 -7.22 21.36
N ALA A 278 10.65 -7.17 20.55
CA ALA A 278 11.82 -8.06 20.66
C ALA A 278 12.54 -7.90 22.02
N LYS A 279 12.59 -6.68 22.59
CA LYS A 279 13.11 -6.43 23.94
C LYS A 279 12.23 -7.02 25.04
N ALA A 280 10.92 -7.04 24.83
CA ALA A 280 9.93 -7.44 25.83
C ALA A 280 9.62 -8.93 25.85
N VAL A 281 9.92 -9.67 24.77
CA VAL A 281 9.49 -11.06 24.57
C VAL A 281 10.66 -11.93 24.11
N ASP A 282 11.11 -12.82 24.99
CA ASP A 282 12.17 -13.78 24.67
C ASP A 282 11.61 -14.97 23.86
N GLY A 283 12.39 -15.40 22.89
CA GLY A 283 12.15 -16.66 22.15
C GLY A 283 11.34 -16.50 20.88
N ILE A 284 11.24 -15.28 20.37
CA ILE A 284 10.94 -15.02 18.97
C ILE A 284 12.26 -15.06 18.19
N ASP A 285 12.33 -15.82 17.12
CA ASP A 285 13.54 -15.92 16.31
C ASP A 285 13.58 -14.88 15.19
N VAL A 286 12.42 -14.65 14.54
CA VAL A 286 12.27 -13.70 13.45
C VAL A 286 11.00 -12.87 13.64
N ILE A 287 11.10 -11.57 13.38
CA ILE A 287 9.97 -10.67 13.18
C ILE A 287 10.03 -10.20 11.73
N VAL A 288 9.01 -10.53 10.94
CA VAL A 288 8.76 -9.91 9.63
C VAL A 288 7.94 -8.66 9.88
N SER A 289 8.57 -7.50 9.67
CA SER A 289 8.05 -6.18 10.05
C SER A 289 7.43 -5.48 8.85
N GLY A 290 6.13 -5.22 8.89
CA GLY A 290 5.36 -4.43 7.92
C GLY A 290 5.01 -3.03 8.41
N HIS A 291 4.00 -2.38 7.82
CA HIS A 291 3.40 -1.09 8.15
C HIS A 291 4.23 0.15 7.80
N THR A 292 5.47 0.23 8.22
CA THR A 292 6.32 1.42 8.03
C THR A 292 7.00 1.49 6.66
N HIS A 293 6.71 0.54 5.77
CA HIS A 293 7.31 0.44 4.43
C HIS A 293 8.85 0.43 4.47
N SER A 294 9.43 -0.03 5.56
CA SER A 294 10.89 -0.06 5.75
C SER A 294 11.56 -1.06 4.81
N THR A 295 12.77 -0.75 4.41
CA THR A 295 13.66 -1.65 3.65
C THR A 295 14.95 -1.82 4.43
N LEU A 296 15.14 -2.98 5.07
CA LEU A 296 16.31 -3.24 5.88
C LEU A 296 17.34 -4.04 5.05
N ALA A 297 18.43 -3.36 4.65
CA ALA A 297 19.52 -4.01 3.90
C ALA A 297 20.26 -5.08 4.73
N GLU A 298 20.19 -5.01 6.05
CA GLU A 298 20.68 -5.99 7.02
C GLU A 298 19.62 -6.16 8.12
N PRO A 299 19.44 -7.35 8.71
CA PRO A 299 18.51 -7.53 9.82
C PRO A 299 18.89 -6.69 11.03
N LEU A 300 17.91 -6.10 11.70
CA LEU A 300 18.12 -5.59 13.06
C LEU A 300 18.14 -6.78 14.02
N VAL A 301 19.07 -6.80 14.95
CA VAL A 301 19.18 -7.88 15.96
C VAL A 301 18.94 -7.32 17.34
N VAL A 302 17.87 -7.77 17.98
CA VAL A 302 17.47 -7.35 19.34
C VAL A 302 17.13 -8.59 20.16
N ASN A 303 17.82 -8.83 21.28
CA ASN A 303 17.58 -9.99 22.16
C ASN A 303 17.57 -11.34 21.39
N ASP A 304 18.54 -11.56 20.52
CA ASP A 304 18.64 -12.74 19.66
C ASP A 304 17.48 -12.90 18.64
N THR A 305 16.60 -11.90 18.51
CA THR A 305 15.54 -11.84 17.49
C THR A 305 16.05 -11.08 16.27
N TYR A 306 15.88 -11.67 15.08
CA TYR A 306 16.13 -11.00 13.81
C TYR A 306 14.87 -10.28 13.32
N ILE A 307 14.91 -8.95 13.20
CA ILE A 307 13.84 -8.14 12.63
C ILE A 307 14.20 -7.85 11.17
N VAL A 308 13.31 -8.20 10.26
CA VAL A 308 13.52 -8.12 8.81
C VAL A 308 12.37 -7.39 8.13
N SER A 309 12.69 -6.66 7.04
CA SER A 309 11.71 -5.88 6.29
C SER A 309 12.19 -5.74 4.84
N SER A 310 11.35 -6.11 3.86
CA SER A 310 11.75 -6.23 2.45
C SER A 310 11.48 -4.99 1.60
N GLY A 311 10.80 -4.00 2.14
CA GLY A 311 10.22 -2.90 1.38
C GLY A 311 8.82 -3.24 0.83
N PRO A 312 8.01 -2.20 0.52
CA PRO A 312 6.62 -2.35 0.10
C PRO A 312 6.50 -2.70 -1.40
N TYR A 313 5.24 -2.88 -1.85
CA TYR A 313 4.84 -2.86 -3.26
C TYR A 313 5.53 -3.90 -4.15
N CYS A 314 5.84 -5.07 -3.61
CA CYS A 314 6.59 -6.11 -4.33
C CYS A 314 7.99 -5.69 -4.81
N GLN A 315 8.59 -4.63 -4.26
CA GLN A 315 9.91 -4.17 -4.72
C GLN A 315 11.00 -5.20 -4.53
N ASN A 316 10.93 -6.00 -3.46
CA ASN A 316 11.88 -7.06 -3.18
C ASN A 316 11.19 -8.30 -2.60
N LEU A 317 11.79 -9.46 -2.82
CA LEU A 317 11.59 -10.65 -2.00
C LEU A 317 12.70 -10.71 -0.96
N GLY A 318 12.36 -10.74 0.32
CA GLY A 318 13.31 -11.00 1.39
C GLY A 318 13.62 -12.49 1.50
N SER A 319 14.88 -12.83 1.77
CA SER A 319 15.35 -14.20 1.97
C SER A 319 16.30 -14.25 3.16
N LEU A 320 15.97 -15.07 4.16
CA LEU A 320 16.71 -15.23 5.40
C LEU A 320 17.01 -16.71 5.64
N THR A 321 18.28 -17.08 5.75
CA THR A 321 18.71 -18.47 5.95
C THR A 321 19.44 -18.62 7.28
N PHE A 322 18.99 -19.58 8.08
CA PHE A 322 19.61 -19.95 9.36
C PHE A 322 20.20 -21.35 9.34
N SER A 323 21.14 -21.56 10.25
CA SER A 323 21.47 -22.89 10.77
C SER A 323 21.35 -22.94 12.29
N TRP A 324 21.09 -24.13 12.83
CA TRP A 324 21.17 -24.40 14.26
C TRP A 324 21.63 -25.83 14.51
N ASP A 325 22.23 -26.05 15.67
CA ASP A 325 22.72 -27.33 16.14
C ASP A 325 21.78 -27.96 17.19
N ASP A 326 22.13 -29.13 17.69
CA ASP A 326 21.39 -29.83 18.75
C ASP A 326 21.25 -29.01 20.06
N GLY A 327 22.09 -27.98 20.26
CA GLY A 327 22.02 -27.04 21.38
C GLY A 327 20.98 -25.95 21.17
N GLY A 328 20.42 -25.83 19.98
CA GLY A 328 19.39 -24.84 19.59
C GLY A 328 19.96 -23.44 19.38
N GLU A 329 21.27 -23.25 19.34
CA GLU A 329 21.90 -21.98 19.01
C GLU A 329 21.70 -21.68 17.52
N LYS A 330 20.96 -20.61 17.21
CA LYS A 330 20.60 -20.20 15.85
C LYS A 330 21.63 -19.22 15.29
N ARG A 331 22.07 -19.46 14.07
CA ARG A 331 23.08 -18.66 13.41
C ARG A 331 22.60 -18.23 12.02
N LEU A 332 22.61 -16.94 11.77
CA LEU A 332 22.36 -16.38 10.46
C LEU A 332 23.47 -16.80 9.49
N LEU A 333 23.09 -17.43 8.37
CA LEU A 333 23.99 -17.83 7.30
C LEU A 333 23.94 -16.84 6.13
N ASP A 334 22.74 -16.39 5.76
CA ASP A 334 22.51 -15.50 4.62
C ASP A 334 21.29 -14.62 4.84
N TYR A 335 21.36 -13.38 4.37
CA TYR A 335 20.25 -12.45 4.28
C TYR A 335 20.34 -11.65 2.99
N ARG A 336 19.28 -11.64 2.23
CA ARG A 336 19.23 -10.92 0.95
C ARG A 336 17.87 -10.28 0.74
N LEU A 337 17.88 -9.09 0.15
CA LEU A 337 16.74 -8.51 -0.53
C LEU A 337 16.94 -8.71 -2.03
N ILE A 338 16.05 -9.44 -2.66
CA ILE A 338 16.14 -9.81 -4.07
C ILE A 338 15.21 -8.88 -4.83
N PRO A 339 15.72 -7.94 -5.64
CA PRO A 339 14.91 -6.94 -6.32
C PRO A 339 14.01 -7.59 -7.37
N ILE A 340 12.80 -7.05 -7.49
CA ILE A 340 11.81 -7.43 -8.49
C ILE A 340 11.73 -6.29 -9.50
N ASP A 341 12.48 -6.36 -10.57
CA ASP A 341 12.61 -5.32 -11.59
C ASP A 341 12.28 -5.85 -13.00
N GLU A 342 12.41 -5.02 -14.00
CA GLU A 342 12.12 -5.36 -15.41
C GLU A 342 13.01 -6.46 -16.00
N THR A 343 14.11 -6.84 -15.33
CA THR A 343 14.96 -7.97 -15.76
C THR A 343 14.38 -9.32 -15.37
N VAL A 344 13.37 -9.32 -14.48
CA VAL A 344 12.67 -10.52 -14.04
C VAL A 344 11.51 -10.83 -14.98
N ALA A 345 11.56 -11.99 -15.64
CA ALA A 345 10.45 -12.44 -16.48
C ALA A 345 9.21 -12.76 -15.62
N GLU A 346 8.04 -12.48 -16.14
CA GLU A 346 6.77 -12.83 -15.50
C GLU A 346 6.51 -14.33 -15.51
N ALA A 347 5.99 -14.88 -14.42
CA ALA A 347 5.47 -16.24 -14.35
C ALA A 347 4.13 -16.31 -15.10
N PRO A 348 4.02 -17.10 -16.20
CA PRO A 348 2.85 -17.05 -17.06
C PRO A 348 1.54 -17.41 -16.38
N GLU A 349 1.56 -18.28 -15.38
CA GLU A 349 0.37 -18.69 -14.63
C GLU A 349 -0.19 -17.55 -13.77
N ILE A 350 0.68 -16.71 -13.17
CA ILE A 350 0.23 -15.56 -12.38
C ILE A 350 -0.12 -14.39 -13.29
N ALA A 351 0.63 -14.15 -14.37
CA ALA A 351 0.27 -13.16 -15.38
C ALA A 351 -1.13 -13.44 -15.96
N GLY A 352 -1.41 -14.70 -16.33
CA GLY A 352 -2.74 -15.08 -16.82
C GLY A 352 -3.85 -14.97 -15.78
N LEU A 353 -3.52 -15.08 -14.49
CA LEU A 353 -4.47 -14.88 -13.39
C LEU A 353 -4.74 -13.38 -13.18
N VAL A 354 -3.73 -12.54 -13.28
CA VAL A 354 -3.85 -11.08 -13.20
C VAL A 354 -4.73 -10.55 -14.35
N GLU A 355 -4.55 -11.02 -15.57
CA GLU A 355 -5.42 -10.63 -16.70
C GLU A 355 -6.90 -10.98 -16.44
N GLN A 356 -7.19 -12.14 -15.85
CA GLN A 356 -8.57 -12.48 -15.49
C GLN A 356 -9.15 -11.55 -14.41
N TRP A 357 -8.32 -11.07 -13.46
CA TRP A 357 -8.76 -10.05 -12.52
C TRP A 357 -9.02 -8.71 -13.19
N LYS A 358 -8.18 -8.28 -14.14
CA LYS A 358 -8.39 -7.05 -14.93
C LYS A 358 -9.70 -7.09 -15.70
N ASP A 359 -9.98 -8.21 -16.37
CA ASP A 359 -11.25 -8.42 -17.09
C ASP A 359 -12.45 -8.23 -16.14
N MET A 360 -12.38 -8.85 -14.96
CA MET A 360 -13.46 -8.78 -13.96
C MET A 360 -13.63 -7.36 -13.38
N VAL A 361 -12.55 -6.63 -13.14
CA VAL A 361 -12.59 -5.20 -12.75
C VAL A 361 -13.29 -4.39 -13.85
N GLY A 362 -12.93 -4.63 -15.12
CA GLY A 362 -13.56 -3.98 -16.27
C GLY A 362 -15.07 -4.19 -16.29
N GLU A 363 -15.52 -5.42 -16.12
CA GLU A 363 -16.95 -5.79 -16.17
C GLU A 363 -17.76 -5.32 -14.95
N THR A 364 -17.17 -5.34 -13.75
CA THR A 364 -17.92 -5.11 -12.49
C THR A 364 -17.79 -3.68 -11.95
N TYR A 365 -16.65 -3.05 -12.10
CA TYR A 365 -16.36 -1.73 -11.55
C TYR A 365 -16.25 -0.64 -12.61
N LEU A 366 -15.34 -0.77 -13.58
CA LEU A 366 -15.07 0.27 -14.57
C LEU A 366 -16.21 0.50 -15.56
N ALA A 367 -17.02 -0.52 -15.84
CA ALA A 367 -18.17 -0.41 -16.75
C ALA A 367 -19.15 0.71 -16.33
N ARG A 368 -19.28 1.02 -15.03
CA ARG A 368 -20.13 2.13 -14.52
C ARG A 368 -19.65 3.51 -14.96
N TYR A 369 -18.35 3.62 -15.24
CA TYR A 369 -17.68 4.86 -15.67
C TYR A 369 -17.46 4.89 -17.19
N GLY A 370 -17.79 3.81 -17.92
CA GLY A 370 -17.56 3.66 -19.36
C GLY A 370 -16.10 3.42 -19.73
N LEU A 371 -15.26 3.03 -18.77
CA LEU A 371 -13.81 2.82 -18.93
C LEU A 371 -13.45 1.34 -18.99
N THR A 372 -12.27 1.05 -19.54
CA THR A 372 -11.61 -0.26 -19.49
C THR A 372 -10.29 -0.16 -18.72
N TYR A 373 -9.73 -1.30 -18.27
CA TYR A 373 -8.58 -1.31 -17.36
C TYR A 373 -7.34 -0.60 -17.93
N ASP A 374 -6.97 -0.94 -19.18
CA ASP A 374 -5.77 -0.42 -19.85
C ASP A 374 -6.10 0.75 -20.79
N GLU A 375 -7.28 1.36 -20.67
CA GLU A 375 -7.68 2.47 -21.52
C GLU A 375 -6.72 3.65 -21.40
N VAL A 376 -6.15 4.05 -22.54
CA VAL A 376 -5.28 5.22 -22.60
C VAL A 376 -6.15 6.47 -22.66
N LEU A 377 -6.06 7.29 -21.62
CA LEU A 377 -6.84 8.53 -21.49
C LEU A 377 -6.17 9.70 -22.24
N THR A 378 -4.84 9.81 -22.08
CA THR A 378 -4.02 10.82 -22.76
C THR A 378 -2.54 10.42 -22.68
N ARG A 379 -1.63 11.33 -23.08
CA ARG A 379 -0.19 11.15 -22.98
C ARG A 379 0.46 12.30 -22.24
N SER A 380 1.60 12.03 -21.60
CA SER A 380 2.49 13.04 -21.01
C SER A 380 3.87 12.97 -21.64
N ASP A 381 4.50 14.11 -21.93
CA ASP A 381 5.89 14.18 -22.39
C ASP A 381 6.89 14.25 -21.21
N TYR A 382 6.40 14.24 -19.97
CA TYR A 382 7.19 14.39 -18.74
C TYR A 382 6.60 13.56 -17.61
N ASP A 383 7.45 13.24 -16.62
CA ASP A 383 7.03 12.54 -15.41
C ASP A 383 6.37 13.50 -14.42
N LEU A 384 5.32 13.03 -13.77
CA LEU A 384 4.67 13.67 -12.62
C LEU A 384 4.84 12.77 -11.41
N ASN A 385 5.80 13.12 -10.56
CA ASN A 385 6.14 12.32 -9.39
C ASN A 385 5.39 12.81 -8.16
N THR A 386 5.09 11.87 -7.25
CA THR A 386 4.69 12.19 -5.89
C THR A 386 5.79 13.07 -5.24
N PRO A 387 5.42 14.02 -4.37
CA PRO A 387 6.41 14.91 -3.78
C PRO A 387 7.48 14.16 -2.98
N ALA A 388 8.73 14.51 -3.20
CA ALA A 388 9.83 14.05 -2.36
C ALA A 388 9.79 14.81 -1.03
N SER A 389 9.39 14.12 0.02
CA SER A 389 9.19 14.54 1.42
C SER A 389 9.71 15.91 1.89
N ALA A 390 8.91 16.61 2.70
CA ALA A 390 9.24 17.75 3.58
C ALA A 390 9.66 19.07 2.91
N VAL A 391 9.65 19.20 1.58
CA VAL A 391 9.91 20.46 0.90
C VAL A 391 8.59 21.16 0.61
N GLN A 392 8.42 22.38 1.18
CA GLN A 392 7.21 23.20 1.01
C GLN A 392 7.23 23.89 -0.35
N GLU A 393 7.03 23.15 -1.42
CA GLU A 393 7.02 23.67 -2.79
C GLU A 393 5.79 23.17 -3.57
N ASN A 394 5.58 23.72 -4.74
CA ASN A 394 4.58 23.21 -5.65
C ASN A 394 5.02 21.87 -6.24
N ASN A 395 4.04 21.06 -6.61
CA ASN A 395 4.23 19.79 -7.27
C ASN A 395 3.27 19.69 -8.46
N GLY A 396 3.76 19.21 -9.60
CA GLY A 396 2.96 19.10 -10.82
C GLY A 396 1.79 18.15 -10.67
N LEU A 397 2.00 16.99 -10.04
CA LEU A 397 0.94 16.01 -9.79
C LEU A 397 -0.13 16.57 -8.84
N GLY A 398 0.28 17.21 -7.74
CA GLY A 398 -0.66 17.85 -6.81
C GLY A 398 -1.46 18.98 -7.47
N THR A 399 -0.83 19.74 -8.37
CA THR A 399 -1.51 20.78 -9.18
C THR A 399 -2.51 20.16 -10.14
N LEU A 400 -2.13 19.09 -10.86
CA LEU A 400 -2.99 18.34 -11.77
C LEU A 400 -4.24 17.80 -11.05
N VAL A 401 -4.05 17.14 -9.91
CA VAL A 401 -5.15 16.56 -9.13
C VAL A 401 -6.08 17.63 -8.59
N SER A 402 -5.55 18.74 -8.08
CA SER A 402 -6.42 19.83 -7.61
C SER A 402 -7.19 20.49 -8.76
N ASP A 403 -6.60 20.66 -9.95
CA ASP A 403 -7.32 21.12 -11.15
C ASP A 403 -8.40 20.13 -11.58
N ALA A 404 -8.10 18.83 -11.53
CA ALA A 404 -9.07 17.77 -11.86
C ALA A 404 -10.29 17.80 -10.94
N PHE A 405 -10.12 18.01 -9.65
CA PHE A 405 -11.23 18.13 -8.69
C PHE A 405 -12.11 19.36 -8.98
N LEU A 406 -11.49 20.50 -9.27
CA LEU A 406 -12.24 21.71 -9.63
C LEU A 406 -12.98 21.57 -10.95
N TRP A 407 -12.32 20.96 -11.94
CA TRP A 407 -12.91 20.68 -13.24
C TRP A 407 -14.10 19.72 -13.13
N ALA A 408 -13.94 18.64 -12.34
CA ALA A 408 -14.99 17.64 -12.13
C ALA A 408 -16.22 18.25 -11.44
N ASP A 409 -16.06 19.12 -10.44
CA ASP A 409 -17.16 19.84 -9.83
C ASP A 409 -17.89 20.73 -10.84
N ARG A 410 -17.18 21.37 -11.77
CA ARG A 410 -17.79 22.24 -12.80
C ARG A 410 -18.45 21.48 -13.93
N THR A 411 -17.96 20.28 -14.25
CA THR A 411 -18.31 19.58 -15.49
C THR A 411 -19.13 18.31 -15.26
N LEU A 412 -18.80 17.53 -14.23
CA LEU A 412 -19.41 16.22 -13.97
C LEU A 412 -20.45 16.26 -12.85
N ASN A 413 -20.33 17.19 -11.91
CA ASN A 413 -21.25 17.27 -10.78
C ASN A 413 -22.66 17.66 -11.22
N ALA A 414 -23.62 16.75 -11.04
CA ALA A 414 -25.03 16.96 -11.42
C ALA A 414 -25.71 18.12 -10.69
N ALA A 415 -25.25 18.44 -9.48
CA ALA A 415 -25.77 19.52 -8.63
C ALA A 415 -24.79 20.71 -8.55
N HIS A 416 -24.00 20.94 -9.60
CA HIS A 416 -23.05 22.05 -9.62
C HIS A 416 -23.71 23.35 -9.18
N ALA A 417 -23.20 23.95 -8.11
CA ALA A 417 -23.61 25.28 -7.67
C ALA A 417 -22.75 26.32 -8.39
N ASP A 418 -23.41 27.21 -9.14
CA ASP A 418 -22.73 28.31 -9.80
C ASP A 418 -22.16 29.27 -8.72
N SER A 419 -20.92 28.99 -8.34
CA SER A 419 -20.17 29.78 -7.36
C SER A 419 -18.98 30.41 -8.07
N PRO A 420 -18.88 31.76 -8.12
CA PRO A 420 -17.85 32.42 -8.89
C PRO A 420 -16.42 32.14 -8.42
N HIS A 421 -16.24 31.65 -7.19
CA HIS A 421 -14.92 31.42 -6.61
C HIS A 421 -14.94 30.12 -5.80
N THR A 422 -15.04 28.98 -6.51
CA THR A 422 -14.82 27.66 -5.93
C THR A 422 -13.32 27.38 -5.88
N VAL A 423 -12.85 26.86 -4.76
CA VAL A 423 -11.48 26.39 -4.56
C VAL A 423 -11.51 24.87 -4.43
N SER A 424 -10.60 24.17 -5.09
CA SER A 424 -10.35 22.75 -4.78
C SER A 424 -9.06 22.58 -4.00
N VAL A 425 -9.00 21.53 -3.19
CA VAL A 425 -7.84 21.21 -2.35
C VAL A 425 -7.57 19.71 -2.40
N THR A 426 -6.32 19.34 -2.59
CA THR A 426 -5.83 17.99 -2.36
C THR A 426 -4.63 18.02 -1.40
N ALA A 427 -4.42 16.94 -0.65
CA ALA A 427 -3.29 16.80 0.26
C ALA A 427 -2.24 15.86 -0.32
N ASP A 428 -0.98 16.06 0.04
CA ASP A 428 0.14 15.21 -0.36
C ASP A 428 -0.08 13.74 0.01
N GLY A 429 -0.55 13.49 1.22
CA GLY A 429 -0.73 12.15 1.77
C GLY A 429 -1.75 11.27 1.04
N VAL A 430 -2.57 11.82 0.14
CA VAL A 430 -3.51 11.03 -0.69
C VAL A 430 -2.96 10.69 -2.07
N LEU A 431 -1.79 11.23 -2.45
CA LEU A 431 -1.12 10.95 -3.73
C LEU A 431 -0.23 9.70 -3.58
N ARG A 432 -0.65 8.58 -4.14
CA ARG A 432 -0.07 7.26 -3.86
C ARG A 432 0.86 6.70 -4.95
N ALA A 433 0.78 7.22 -6.18
CA ALA A 433 1.58 6.75 -7.32
C ALA A 433 2.01 7.91 -8.21
N ASN A 434 3.05 7.67 -9.00
CA ASN A 434 3.55 8.58 -10.02
C ASN A 434 2.76 8.41 -11.33
N LEU A 435 2.74 9.46 -12.16
CA LEU A 435 2.34 9.38 -13.56
C LEU A 435 3.60 9.54 -14.44
N PRO A 436 4.10 8.47 -15.08
CA PRO A 436 5.29 8.54 -15.91
C PRO A 436 5.03 9.24 -17.25
N ALA A 437 6.08 9.70 -17.91
CA ALA A 437 6.02 10.09 -19.30
C ALA A 437 5.57 8.91 -20.19
N GLY A 438 4.71 9.16 -21.16
CA GLY A 438 4.12 8.14 -22.02
C GLY A 438 2.60 8.14 -21.96
N ASP A 439 2.01 7.00 -22.26
CA ASP A 439 0.56 6.81 -22.23
C ASP A 439 0.06 6.75 -20.77
N LEU A 440 -0.94 7.57 -20.44
CA LEU A 440 -1.58 7.62 -19.13
C LEU A 440 -2.91 6.88 -19.19
N THR A 441 -3.07 5.84 -18.37
CA THR A 441 -4.23 4.95 -18.40
C THR A 441 -5.22 5.19 -17.26
N ALA A 442 -6.42 4.61 -17.38
CA ALA A 442 -7.43 4.62 -16.32
C ALA A 442 -6.91 3.97 -15.02
N ALA A 443 -6.14 2.89 -15.13
CA ALA A 443 -5.51 2.24 -13.98
C ALA A 443 -4.52 3.18 -13.28
N MET A 444 -3.66 3.87 -14.01
CA MET A 444 -2.72 4.84 -13.43
C MET A 444 -3.43 6.00 -12.71
N ALA A 445 -4.55 6.49 -13.26
CA ALA A 445 -5.35 7.52 -12.57
C ALA A 445 -5.93 7.00 -11.25
N PHE A 446 -6.35 5.73 -11.21
CA PHE A 446 -6.77 5.09 -9.96
C PHE A 446 -5.61 4.94 -8.97
N ASP A 447 -4.45 4.47 -9.42
CA ASP A 447 -3.29 4.23 -8.56
C ASP A 447 -2.82 5.51 -7.85
N VAL A 448 -2.95 6.68 -8.51
CA VAL A 448 -2.66 7.98 -7.88
C VAL A 448 -3.56 8.26 -6.69
N LEU A 449 -4.85 7.85 -6.73
CA LEU A 449 -5.90 8.17 -5.75
C LEU A 449 -6.65 6.90 -5.32
N SER A 450 -5.91 5.84 -5.01
CA SER A 450 -6.43 4.49 -4.76
C SER A 450 -7.08 4.28 -3.40
N MET A 451 -7.04 5.29 -2.51
CA MET A 451 -7.43 5.13 -1.12
C MET A 451 -8.95 5.15 -0.90
N GLY A 452 -9.36 4.39 0.10
CA GLY A 452 -10.65 4.48 0.77
C GLY A 452 -11.82 3.86 0.01
N VAL A 453 -12.98 4.04 0.61
CA VAL A 453 -14.26 3.48 0.14
C VAL A 453 -15.32 4.57 0.32
N GLY A 454 -16.22 4.69 -0.64
CA GLY A 454 -17.33 5.62 -0.56
C GLY A 454 -18.49 5.09 0.29
N GLU A 455 -19.51 5.92 0.48
CA GLU A 455 -20.74 5.49 1.14
C GLU A 455 -21.53 4.47 0.30
N ASP A 456 -21.29 4.45 -1.01
CA ASP A 456 -21.82 3.44 -1.92
C ASP A 456 -21.15 2.05 -1.76
N GLY A 457 -20.18 1.93 -0.84
CA GLY A 457 -19.44 0.70 -0.55
C GLY A 457 -18.41 0.32 -1.62
N THR A 458 -18.12 1.19 -2.58
CA THR A 458 -17.14 0.92 -3.64
C THR A 458 -15.82 1.66 -3.42
N SER A 459 -14.71 1.08 -3.89
CA SER A 459 -13.36 1.63 -3.74
C SER A 459 -13.23 3.04 -4.31
N GLY A 460 -12.36 3.84 -3.68
CA GLY A 460 -12.10 5.24 -3.98
C GLY A 460 -12.96 6.17 -3.11
N PHE A 461 -12.29 7.15 -2.48
CA PHE A 461 -13.01 8.21 -1.77
C PHE A 461 -13.82 9.08 -2.72
N PRO A 462 -15.04 9.50 -2.34
CA PRO A 462 -15.79 10.49 -3.11
C PRO A 462 -15.27 11.91 -2.88
N LEU A 463 -15.46 12.77 -3.87
CA LEU A 463 -15.36 14.21 -3.71
C LEU A 463 -16.52 14.73 -2.88
N VAL A 464 -16.23 15.71 -2.03
CA VAL A 464 -17.21 16.44 -1.23
C VAL A 464 -17.07 17.94 -1.46
N ALA A 465 -18.18 18.67 -1.30
CA ALA A 465 -18.17 20.13 -1.30
C ALA A 465 -18.58 20.66 0.06
N VAL A 466 -17.69 21.40 0.69
CA VAL A 466 -17.91 22.09 1.96
C VAL A 466 -17.72 23.60 1.78
N TYR A 467 -18.08 24.39 2.77
CA TYR A 467 -17.88 25.84 2.78
C TYR A 467 -16.97 26.23 3.93
N LEU A 468 -16.01 27.11 3.63
CA LEU A 468 -15.14 27.73 4.61
C LEU A 468 -15.31 29.25 4.53
N THR A 469 -15.22 29.95 5.66
CA THR A 469 -15.05 31.39 5.65
C THR A 469 -13.70 31.76 5.05
N GLY A 470 -13.55 32.98 4.50
CA GLY A 470 -12.26 33.42 3.97
C GLY A 470 -11.12 33.36 5.00
N LYS A 471 -11.48 33.61 6.28
CA LYS A 471 -10.53 33.45 7.38
C LYS A 471 -10.09 31.98 7.56
N GLU A 472 -11.00 31.02 7.44
CA GLU A 472 -10.69 29.59 7.51
C GLU A 472 -9.94 29.11 6.27
N LEU A 473 -10.25 29.66 5.09
CA LEU A 473 -9.50 29.37 3.86
C LEU A 473 -8.03 29.81 3.99
N LYS A 474 -7.79 31.02 4.54
CA LYS A 474 -6.42 31.48 4.87
C LYS A 474 -5.76 30.62 5.95
N ALA A 475 -6.54 30.09 6.90
CA ALA A 475 -6.01 29.16 7.91
C ALA A 475 -5.63 27.79 7.28
N ALA A 476 -6.33 27.31 6.26
CA ALA A 476 -5.91 26.12 5.51
C ALA A 476 -4.56 26.35 4.80
N MET A 477 -4.36 27.51 4.18
CA MET A 477 -3.05 27.88 3.60
C MET A 477 -1.95 27.96 4.68
N GLU A 478 -2.30 28.40 5.90
CA GLU A 478 -1.37 28.42 7.02
C GLU A 478 -1.04 27.03 7.57
N VAL A 479 -1.98 26.05 7.47
CA VAL A 479 -1.69 24.63 7.74
C VAL A 479 -0.59 24.14 6.81
N ASP A 480 -0.72 24.37 5.50
CA ASP A 480 0.32 24.02 4.55
C ASP A 480 1.66 24.66 4.90
N ALA A 481 1.67 25.98 5.10
CA ALA A 481 2.89 26.75 5.37
C ALA A 481 3.58 26.37 6.71
N SER A 482 2.82 25.94 7.72
CA SER A 482 3.34 25.73 9.08
C SER A 482 3.41 24.26 9.50
N VAL A 483 2.49 23.41 9.05
CA VAL A 483 2.41 22.00 9.50
C VAL A 483 3.23 21.05 8.62
N THR A 484 3.33 21.31 7.32
CA THR A 484 4.09 20.47 6.37
C THR A 484 5.50 20.08 6.85
N PRO A 485 6.33 20.96 7.45
CA PRO A 485 7.65 20.57 7.94
C PRO A 485 7.65 19.54 9.07
N ILE A 486 6.50 19.35 9.74
CA ILE A 486 6.34 18.41 10.85
C ILE A 486 5.61 17.16 10.37
N MET A 487 4.67 17.35 9.45
CA MET A 487 3.83 16.31 8.86
C MET A 487 3.77 16.54 7.33
N PRO A 488 4.69 15.98 6.55
CA PRO A 488 4.73 16.18 5.09
C PRO A 488 3.42 15.84 4.39
N ALA A 489 2.73 14.79 4.81
CA ALA A 489 1.45 14.38 4.28
C ALA A 489 0.34 15.46 4.39
N ALA A 490 0.50 16.48 5.24
CA ALA A 490 -0.41 17.62 5.37
C ALA A 490 -0.10 18.76 4.37
N GLN A 491 0.87 18.60 3.47
CA GLN A 491 1.11 19.56 2.40
C GLN A 491 -0.11 19.63 1.48
N LEU A 492 -0.54 20.85 1.13
CA LEU A 492 -1.75 21.07 0.35
C LEU A 492 -1.44 21.64 -1.02
N TYR A 493 -2.22 21.24 -2.01
CA TYR A 493 -2.25 21.83 -3.36
C TYR A 493 -3.65 22.34 -3.62
N MET A 494 -3.76 23.52 -4.25
CA MET A 494 -5.04 24.19 -4.44
C MET A 494 -5.20 24.67 -5.88
N SER A 495 -6.43 24.59 -6.39
CA SER A 495 -6.86 25.26 -7.61
C SER A 495 -7.94 26.28 -7.27
N GLY A 496 -7.93 27.44 -7.94
CA GLY A 496 -8.84 28.56 -7.63
C GLY A 496 -8.35 29.48 -6.51
N ALA A 497 -7.15 29.25 -5.96
CA ALA A 497 -6.50 30.13 -5.00
C ALA A 497 -4.97 30.10 -5.16
N LYS A 498 -4.33 31.23 -4.80
CA LYS A 498 -2.86 31.34 -4.70
C LYS A 498 -2.47 32.02 -3.40
N TYR A 499 -1.33 31.65 -2.86
CA TYR A 499 -0.80 32.27 -1.63
C TYR A 499 0.73 32.28 -1.60
N ALA A 500 1.27 33.26 -0.86
CA ALA A 500 2.69 33.39 -0.60
C ALA A 500 2.97 33.27 0.89
N PHE A 501 4.03 32.58 1.25
CA PHE A 501 4.45 32.42 2.63
C PHE A 501 5.98 32.51 2.79
N ASN A 502 6.41 32.75 4.03
CA ASN A 502 7.82 32.84 4.37
C ASN A 502 8.12 31.96 5.59
N THR A 503 8.91 30.93 5.37
CA THR A 503 9.28 29.94 6.39
C THR A 503 10.07 30.53 7.57
N LYS A 504 10.66 31.73 7.41
CA LYS A 504 11.38 32.44 8.47
C LYS A 504 10.47 33.24 9.42
N ARG A 505 9.17 33.35 9.11
CA ARG A 505 8.20 33.98 10.01
C ARG A 505 7.79 33.02 11.14
N MET A 506 7.16 33.59 12.14
CA MET A 506 6.65 32.82 13.28
C MET A 506 5.66 31.75 12.84
N PHE A 507 5.75 30.59 13.44
CA PHE A 507 4.85 29.45 13.22
C PHE A 507 3.37 29.90 13.35
N PHE A 508 2.50 29.42 12.47
CA PHE A 508 1.10 29.86 12.31
C PHE A 508 0.91 31.35 11.96
N ASN A 509 1.93 31.99 11.35
CA ASN A 509 1.87 33.35 10.79
C ASN A 509 2.84 33.48 9.61
N ARG A 510 2.97 32.42 8.81
CA ARG A 510 3.90 32.33 7.68
C ARG A 510 3.31 32.91 6.39
N VAL A 511 2.00 32.70 6.16
CA VAL A 511 1.30 33.24 5.01
C VAL A 511 1.22 34.77 5.14
N TYR A 512 1.54 35.49 4.09
CA TYR A 512 1.53 36.96 4.08
C TYR A 512 0.76 37.56 2.90
N ASP A 513 0.46 36.76 1.89
CA ASP A 513 -0.36 37.11 0.75
C ASP A 513 -1.22 35.94 0.34
N ALA A 514 -2.50 36.20 0.00
CA ALA A 514 -3.44 35.15 -0.40
C ALA A 514 -4.56 35.78 -1.25
N ALA A 515 -4.88 35.15 -2.36
CA ALA A 515 -5.92 35.58 -3.28
C ALA A 515 -6.68 34.37 -3.86
N LEU A 516 -7.93 34.59 -4.21
CA LEU A 516 -8.69 33.73 -5.10
C LEU A 516 -8.25 33.98 -6.55
N THR A 517 -8.38 32.98 -7.41
CA THR A 517 -8.02 33.10 -8.82
C THR A 517 -9.10 32.52 -9.72
N ASP A 518 -9.28 33.11 -10.90
CA ASP A 518 -9.95 32.39 -11.98
C ASP A 518 -9.02 31.26 -12.45
N VAL A 519 -9.61 30.14 -12.84
CA VAL A 519 -8.87 28.99 -13.37
C VAL A 519 -9.41 28.67 -14.75
N THR A 520 -8.53 28.67 -15.74
CA THR A 520 -8.70 28.01 -17.03
C THR A 520 -7.91 26.69 -17.01
N PHE A 521 -8.40 25.68 -17.70
CA PHE A 521 -7.78 24.35 -17.72
C PHE A 521 -6.93 24.13 -18.99
N ASP A 522 -6.53 25.22 -19.62
CA ASP A 522 -5.62 25.26 -20.76
C ASP A 522 -4.19 25.68 -20.34
N GLU A 523 -3.35 25.97 -21.30
CA GLU A 523 -1.96 26.40 -21.09
C GLU A 523 -1.81 27.68 -20.23
N SER A 524 -2.86 28.55 -20.19
CA SER A 524 -2.83 29.80 -19.41
C SER A 524 -3.01 29.59 -17.90
N GLY A 525 -3.80 28.58 -17.53
CA GLY A 525 -4.03 28.12 -16.15
C GLY A 525 -4.76 29.08 -15.23
N THR A 526 -4.30 30.31 -15.04
CA THR A 526 -4.83 31.29 -14.08
C THR A 526 -4.78 32.69 -14.66
N GLU A 527 -5.88 33.43 -14.63
CA GLU A 527 -5.94 34.76 -15.22
C GLU A 527 -5.97 35.91 -14.18
N ASN A 528 -7.01 36.01 -13.36
CA ASN A 528 -7.22 37.14 -12.44
C ASN A 528 -7.07 36.72 -10.98
N ALA A 529 -6.70 37.69 -10.13
CA ALA A 529 -6.64 37.47 -8.68
C ALA A 529 -7.67 38.39 -7.97
N TYR A 530 -8.34 37.85 -6.94
CA TYR A 530 -9.36 38.54 -6.16
C TYR A 530 -9.05 38.45 -4.67
N GLU A 531 -9.42 39.51 -3.93
CA GLU A 531 -9.24 39.56 -2.48
C GLU A 531 -10.15 38.54 -1.78
N ILE A 532 -9.64 37.87 -0.77
CA ILE A 532 -10.41 36.98 0.10
C ILE A 532 -11.05 37.81 1.23
N ASP A 533 -12.38 37.93 1.24
CA ASP A 533 -13.14 38.50 2.36
C ASP A 533 -13.20 37.47 3.50
N ASP A 534 -12.67 37.82 4.66
CA ASP A 534 -12.59 36.95 5.83
C ASP A 534 -13.94 36.38 6.28
N ASN A 535 -15.04 37.09 6.03
CA ASN A 535 -16.38 36.73 6.48
C ASN A 535 -17.25 36.07 5.41
N ALA A 536 -16.86 36.14 4.15
CA ALA A 536 -17.57 35.45 3.07
C ALA A 536 -17.38 33.93 3.15
N LEU A 537 -18.39 33.18 2.72
CA LEU A 537 -18.32 31.74 2.56
C LEU A 537 -17.83 31.39 1.15
N TYR A 538 -16.84 30.57 1.06
CA TYR A 538 -16.28 30.03 -0.18
C TYR A 538 -16.50 28.53 -0.26
N ARG A 539 -16.96 28.08 -1.42
CA ARG A 539 -17.11 26.66 -1.72
C ARG A 539 -15.72 26.03 -1.87
N VAL A 540 -15.48 24.91 -1.17
CA VAL A 540 -14.25 24.15 -1.24
C VAL A 540 -14.58 22.72 -1.62
N VAL A 541 -13.97 22.22 -2.70
CA VAL A 541 -14.08 20.85 -3.18
C VAL A 541 -12.81 20.09 -2.81
N THR A 542 -12.97 18.95 -2.21
CA THR A 542 -11.85 18.10 -1.76
C THR A 542 -12.29 16.65 -1.62
N GLY A 543 -11.37 15.74 -1.43
CA GLY A 543 -11.72 14.38 -1.09
C GLY A 543 -12.32 14.23 0.30
N MET A 544 -13.15 13.23 0.49
CA MET A 544 -13.84 13.00 1.77
C MET A 544 -12.85 12.86 2.94
N TYR A 545 -11.78 12.09 2.78
CA TYR A 545 -10.77 11.93 3.82
C TYR A 545 -10.12 13.27 4.20
N SER A 546 -9.72 14.06 3.20
CA SER A 546 -9.14 15.39 3.43
C SER A 546 -10.11 16.34 4.16
N ALA A 547 -11.41 16.28 3.83
CA ALA A 547 -12.44 17.07 4.52
C ALA A 547 -12.61 16.66 5.99
N GLN A 548 -12.58 15.36 6.29
CA GLN A 548 -12.64 14.84 7.66
C GLN A 548 -11.40 15.27 8.47
N MET A 549 -10.22 15.25 7.85
CA MET A 549 -8.97 15.70 8.48
C MET A 549 -9.00 17.20 8.83
N LEU A 550 -9.70 18.07 8.10
CA LEU A 550 -9.88 19.49 8.47
C LEU A 550 -10.44 19.65 9.88
N GLY A 551 -11.36 18.79 10.30
CA GLY A 551 -11.90 18.78 11.66
C GLY A 551 -10.87 18.52 12.76
N THR A 552 -9.78 17.83 12.44
CA THR A 552 -8.71 17.47 13.39
C THR A 552 -7.63 18.56 13.54
N VAL A 553 -7.55 19.51 12.62
CA VAL A 553 -6.54 20.60 12.61
C VAL A 553 -6.53 21.37 13.93
N LYS A 554 -7.71 21.64 14.51
CA LYS A 554 -7.83 22.36 15.79
C LYS A 554 -7.10 21.64 16.92
N SER A 555 -7.21 20.32 17.03
CA SER A 555 -6.56 19.52 18.05
C SER A 555 -5.05 19.43 17.81
N LYS A 556 -4.64 19.18 16.58
CA LYS A 556 -3.21 19.05 16.20
C LYS A 556 -2.47 20.40 16.27
N SER A 557 -3.16 21.54 16.05
CA SER A 557 -2.60 22.90 16.20
C SER A 557 -2.70 23.46 17.62
N MET A 558 -3.04 22.65 18.63
CA MET A 558 -3.27 23.10 20.02
C MET A 558 -4.29 24.27 20.11
N GLY A 559 -5.27 24.30 19.21
CA GLY A 559 -6.32 25.32 19.16
C GLY A 559 -5.92 26.64 18.49
N LEU A 560 -4.72 26.73 17.91
CA LEU A 560 -4.23 27.95 17.23
C LEU A 560 -4.90 28.16 15.86
N LEU A 561 -5.19 27.07 15.15
CA LEU A 561 -5.97 27.09 13.91
C LEU A 561 -7.31 26.39 14.15
N SER A 562 -8.37 26.96 13.60
CA SER A 562 -9.71 26.36 13.63
C SER A 562 -10.26 26.37 12.23
N LEU A 563 -10.51 25.18 11.71
CA LEU A 563 -11.18 24.93 10.45
C LEU A 563 -12.45 24.16 10.78
N GLU A 564 -13.59 24.75 10.52
CA GLU A 564 -14.89 24.13 10.76
C GLU A 564 -15.66 24.09 9.43
N PRO A 565 -15.63 22.93 8.73
CA PRO A 565 -16.39 22.78 7.50
C PRO A 565 -17.87 23.08 7.71
N LYS A 566 -18.47 23.82 6.79
CA LYS A 566 -19.87 24.28 6.84
C LYS A 566 -20.62 23.83 5.60
N GLN A 567 -21.93 23.78 5.73
CA GLN A 567 -22.85 23.71 4.61
C GLN A 567 -23.02 25.08 3.96
N ALA A 568 -23.63 25.15 2.79
CA ALA A 568 -23.87 26.41 2.05
C ALA A 568 -24.62 27.47 2.86
N ASN A 569 -25.43 27.08 3.84
CA ASN A 569 -26.18 27.99 4.74
C ASN A 569 -25.34 28.48 5.94
N GLY A 570 -24.06 28.07 6.04
CA GLY A 570 -23.16 28.46 7.11
C GLY A 570 -23.25 27.59 8.38
N THR A 571 -24.08 26.55 8.42
CA THR A 571 -24.15 25.64 9.56
C THR A 571 -22.98 24.63 9.49
N PRO A 572 -22.37 24.21 10.63
CA PRO A 572 -21.32 23.20 10.63
C PRO A 572 -21.78 21.89 9.98
N VAL A 573 -20.88 21.24 9.25
CA VAL A 573 -21.07 19.89 8.73
C VAL A 573 -20.96 18.91 9.91
N THR A 574 -21.97 18.08 10.09
CA THR A 574 -22.01 17.02 11.11
C THR A 574 -21.81 15.65 10.50
N ASP A 575 -22.13 15.48 9.23
CA ASP A 575 -21.92 14.27 8.46
C ASP A 575 -21.44 14.68 7.06
N PHE A 576 -20.27 14.19 6.66
CA PHE A 576 -19.69 14.47 5.35
C PHE A 576 -20.39 13.71 4.22
N ALA A 577 -21.15 12.66 4.52
CA ALA A 577 -21.98 11.98 3.54
C ALA A 577 -23.01 12.93 2.89
N ASP A 578 -23.50 13.93 3.64
CA ASP A 578 -24.41 14.97 3.12
C ASP A 578 -23.74 15.94 2.12
N CYS A 579 -22.40 15.87 2.00
CA CYS A 579 -21.59 16.77 1.17
C CYS A 579 -21.03 16.10 -0.09
N ILE A 580 -21.32 14.82 -0.30
CA ILE A 580 -20.81 14.04 -1.45
C ILE A 580 -21.33 14.63 -2.76
N LEU A 581 -20.43 14.67 -3.76
CA LEU A 581 -20.76 15.05 -5.12
C LEU A 581 -21.16 13.80 -5.92
N TYR A 582 -22.14 13.96 -6.80
CA TYR A 582 -22.67 12.89 -7.63
C TYR A 582 -22.66 13.28 -9.11
N ASP A 583 -22.38 12.32 -9.98
CA ASP A 583 -22.51 12.49 -11.42
C ASP A 583 -23.99 12.52 -11.89
N ALA A 584 -24.20 12.71 -13.18
CA ALA A 584 -25.55 12.75 -13.76
C ALA A 584 -26.28 11.38 -13.70
N ASN A 585 -25.58 10.29 -13.47
CA ASN A 585 -26.12 8.94 -13.34
C ASN A 585 -26.46 8.61 -11.86
N GLY A 586 -26.06 9.48 -10.92
CA GLY A 586 -26.22 9.26 -9.49
C GLY A 586 -25.13 8.44 -8.85
N ASN A 587 -23.99 8.22 -9.51
CA ASN A 587 -22.81 7.62 -8.92
C ASN A 587 -22.06 8.67 -8.10
N GLU A 588 -21.42 8.26 -7.00
CA GLU A 588 -20.49 9.12 -6.28
C GLU A 588 -19.33 9.54 -7.20
N LEU A 589 -19.03 10.82 -7.22
CA LEU A 589 -17.93 11.36 -8.00
C LEU A 589 -16.62 11.06 -7.27
N LYS A 590 -16.00 9.92 -7.63
CA LYS A 590 -14.76 9.47 -7.02
C LYS A 590 -13.58 10.37 -7.37
N GLU A 591 -12.62 10.53 -6.42
CA GLU A 591 -11.40 11.31 -6.62
C GLU A 591 -10.61 10.83 -7.85
N TRP A 592 -10.39 9.52 -7.93
CA TRP A 592 -9.67 8.92 -9.06
C TRP A 592 -10.40 9.11 -10.40
N TYR A 593 -11.74 9.01 -10.40
CA TYR A 593 -12.53 9.20 -11.61
C TYR A 593 -12.53 10.67 -12.06
N ALA A 594 -12.52 11.60 -11.11
CA ALA A 594 -12.34 13.02 -11.43
C ALA A 594 -11.00 13.25 -12.15
N LEU A 595 -9.91 12.60 -11.69
CA LEU A 595 -8.61 12.65 -12.37
C LEU A 595 -8.66 11.95 -13.74
N ALA A 596 -9.23 10.75 -13.84
CA ALA A 596 -9.33 10.01 -15.09
C ALA A 596 -10.09 10.80 -16.16
N ALA A 597 -11.27 11.30 -15.84
CA ALA A 597 -12.08 12.08 -16.77
C ALA A 597 -11.43 13.45 -17.12
N TYR A 598 -10.66 14.02 -16.20
CA TYR A 598 -9.87 15.22 -16.49
C TYR A 598 -8.71 14.93 -17.44
N LEU A 599 -8.05 13.79 -17.32
CA LEU A 599 -7.02 13.36 -18.27
C LEU A 599 -7.61 13.09 -19.65
N GLU A 600 -8.75 12.39 -19.72
CA GLU A 600 -9.43 12.03 -20.97
C GLU A 600 -9.77 13.27 -21.83
N GLN A 601 -10.09 14.44 -21.23
CA GLN A 601 -10.38 15.64 -22.01
C GLN A 601 -9.23 16.10 -22.91
N PHE A 602 -7.98 15.74 -22.58
CA PHE A 602 -6.81 16.13 -23.39
C PHE A 602 -6.59 15.18 -24.59
N GLY A 603 -7.08 13.95 -24.53
CA GLY A 603 -7.05 12.99 -25.62
C GLY A 603 -5.67 12.90 -26.30
N GLU A 604 -5.66 13.00 -27.64
CA GLU A 604 -4.44 12.93 -28.46
C GLU A 604 -3.56 14.21 -28.36
N ASP A 605 -4.09 15.33 -27.87
CA ASP A 605 -3.34 16.59 -27.73
C ASP A 605 -2.27 16.49 -26.64
N GLY A 606 -2.43 15.57 -25.69
CA GLY A 606 -1.51 15.34 -24.59
C GLY A 606 -1.68 16.31 -23.41
N LEU A 607 -1.03 15.98 -22.31
CA LEU A 607 -1.10 16.76 -21.09
C LEU A 607 -0.37 18.12 -21.25
N PRO A 608 -0.98 19.27 -20.87
CA PRO A 608 -0.39 20.59 -21.02
C PRO A 608 0.94 20.77 -20.25
N ASP A 609 1.93 21.41 -20.86
CA ASP A 609 3.26 21.69 -20.28
C ASP A 609 3.21 22.46 -18.96
N ARG A 610 2.10 23.11 -18.63
CA ARG A 610 1.93 23.82 -17.35
C ARG A 610 2.14 22.95 -16.12
N TYR A 611 1.92 21.64 -16.21
CA TYR A 611 2.11 20.70 -15.10
C TYR A 611 3.57 20.23 -14.97
N ALA A 612 4.37 20.40 -16.02
CA ALA A 612 5.82 20.14 -15.99
C ALA A 612 6.58 21.16 -15.15
N ASP A 613 6.08 22.41 -15.07
CA ASP A 613 6.73 23.49 -14.31
C ASP A 613 6.04 23.73 -12.96
N PRO A 614 6.67 23.32 -11.84
CA PRO A 614 6.14 23.56 -10.50
C PRO A 614 5.81 25.03 -10.21
N ALA A 615 6.44 26.00 -10.90
CA ALA A 615 6.15 27.44 -10.73
C ALA A 615 4.68 27.81 -11.04
N ASN A 616 3.98 26.97 -11.81
CA ASN A 616 2.57 27.18 -12.15
C ASN A 616 1.59 26.78 -11.03
N GLY A 617 2.07 26.21 -9.92
CA GLY A 617 1.26 25.83 -8.78
C GLY A 617 0.75 27.02 -7.95
N CYS A 618 0.03 26.71 -6.85
CA CYS A 618 -0.64 27.68 -6.01
C CYS A 618 0.25 28.42 -5.01
N LYS A 619 1.50 27.98 -4.80
CA LYS A 619 2.38 28.45 -3.73
C LYS A 619 3.50 29.34 -4.26
N GLN A 620 3.85 30.34 -3.45
CA GLN A 620 5.03 31.18 -3.63
C GLN A 620 5.82 31.20 -2.30
N VAL A 621 7.02 30.58 -2.29
CA VAL A 621 7.85 30.35 -1.09
C VAL A 621 8.93 31.40 -0.96
#